data_99461128b217a4b1cfe13a43f7205e21
#
_entry.id   99461128b217a4b1cfe13a43f7205e21
#
_cell.length_a   1.000
_cell.length_b   1.000
_cell.length_c   1.000
_cell.angle_alpha   90.00
_cell.angle_beta   90.00
_cell.angle_gamma   90.00
#
_symmetry.space_group_name_H-M   'P 1'
#
loop_
_entity.id
_entity.type
_entity.pdbx_description
1 polymer ?
#
loop_
_entity_poly.entity_id
_entity_poly.type
_entity_poly.pdbx_seq_one_letter_code
_entity_poly.pdbx_strand_id
1 'polypeptide(L)'
;MQYIDDADFQIRIDDDQGANIASVVWREMEFALPFRGSPLNYGWYGLSPWAGRIRDGLITSPTTGEHQLPTNLLPPHAIHGFGFVSSWQEIGPGRSLLHLPKPYGSATVEQRVEVLDDAIRWSLEYDAGDCDLPAWLGMHPWFPRELDRG
;
A
#
# COMPACT_ATOMS: atom_id res chain seq x y z
N MET A 1 -4.24 12.68 5.01
CA MET A 1 -2.81 13.05 4.72
C MET A 1 -2.06 13.20 6.02
N GLN A 2 -1.04 12.38 6.27
CA GLN A 2 -0.23 12.41 7.49
C GLN A 2 1.17 12.93 7.19
N TYR A 3 1.80 13.53 8.20
CA TYR A 3 3.19 14.01 8.16
C TYR A 3 3.93 13.45 9.36
N ILE A 4 5.12 12.88 9.13
CA ILE A 4 6.07 12.49 10.17
C ILE A 4 7.31 13.36 9.95
N ASP A 5 7.66 14.13 10.97
CA ASP A 5 8.87 14.96 10.98
C ASP A 5 9.67 14.54 12.23
N ASP A 6 10.68 13.74 12.01
CA ASP A 6 11.48 13.14 13.09
C ASP A 6 12.94 13.03 12.67
N ALA A 7 13.82 13.59 13.51
CA ALA A 7 15.26 13.66 13.28
C ALA A 7 15.60 14.22 11.87
N ASP A 8 16.25 13.40 11.03
CA ASP A 8 16.65 13.76 9.67
C ASP A 8 15.58 13.42 8.61
N PHE A 9 14.42 12.85 9.03
CA PHE A 9 13.39 12.37 8.12
C PHE A 9 12.16 13.29 8.09
N GLN A 10 11.65 13.53 6.89
CA GLN A 10 10.34 14.10 6.63
C GLN A 10 9.57 13.15 5.72
N ILE A 11 8.45 12.60 6.21
CA ILE A 11 7.66 11.59 5.50
C ILE A 11 6.24 12.12 5.34
N ARG A 12 5.69 11.95 4.15
CA ARG A 12 4.30 12.28 3.83
C ARG A 12 3.55 11.04 3.39
N ILE A 13 2.44 10.73 4.06
CA ILE A 13 1.57 9.59 3.74
C ILE A 13 0.24 10.13 3.22
N ASP A 14 -0.21 9.62 2.07
CA ASP A 14 -1.47 10.00 1.44
C ASP A 14 -2.53 8.90 1.67
N ASP A 15 -3.31 9.05 2.74
CA ASP A 15 -4.34 8.08 3.12
C ASP A 15 -5.46 7.97 2.07
N ASP A 16 -5.77 9.05 1.36
CA ASP A 16 -6.80 9.06 0.32
C ASP A 16 -6.37 8.34 -0.96
N GLN A 17 -5.07 8.12 -1.11
CA GLN A 17 -4.45 7.47 -2.27
C GLN A 17 -3.64 6.23 -1.85
N GLY A 18 -4.31 5.28 -1.19
CA GLY A 18 -3.71 3.99 -0.87
C GLY A 18 -2.78 3.98 0.34
N ALA A 19 -2.88 4.96 1.24
CA ALA A 19 -1.89 5.21 2.29
C ALA A 19 -0.45 5.22 1.72
N ASN A 20 -0.31 5.74 0.50
CA ASN A 20 0.95 5.82 -0.21
C ASN A 20 1.92 6.73 0.55
N ILE A 21 3.13 6.26 0.79
CA ILE A 21 4.23 7.09 1.28
C ILE A 21 4.70 7.94 0.10
N ALA A 22 4.08 9.11 -0.05
CA ALA A 22 4.18 9.96 -1.23
C ALA A 22 5.45 10.82 -1.26
N SER A 23 6.15 10.93 -0.13
CA SER A 23 7.45 11.60 -0.02
C SER A 23 8.22 11.00 1.15
N VAL A 24 9.51 10.81 0.94
CA VAL A 24 10.49 10.41 1.96
C VAL A 24 11.73 11.27 1.75
N VAL A 25 11.86 12.32 2.53
CA VAL A 25 13.06 13.17 2.53
C VAL A 25 13.95 12.76 3.69
N TRP A 26 15.20 12.48 3.41
CA TRP A 26 16.25 12.26 4.39
C TRP A 26 17.45 13.16 4.08
N ARG A 27 17.79 14.03 5.03
CA ARG A 27 18.90 14.99 4.87
C ARG A 27 18.81 15.77 3.55
N GLU A 28 17.65 16.35 3.28
CA GLU A 28 17.36 17.16 2.08
C GLU A 28 17.28 16.37 0.77
N MET A 29 17.34 15.05 0.81
CA MET A 29 17.28 14.18 -0.36
C MET A 29 15.94 13.44 -0.42
N GLU A 30 15.21 13.57 -1.53
CA GLU A 30 13.93 12.87 -1.77
C GLU A 30 14.17 11.46 -2.32
N PHE A 31 13.60 10.45 -1.63
CA PHE A 31 13.74 9.04 -1.97
C PHE A 31 12.49 8.43 -2.62
N ALA A 32 11.34 9.08 -2.52
CA ALA A 32 10.12 8.59 -3.16
C ALA A 32 9.91 9.24 -4.53
N LEU A 33 9.57 8.42 -5.54
CA LEU A 33 9.27 8.96 -6.88
C LEU A 33 7.98 9.77 -6.83
N PRO A 34 7.95 11.05 -7.28
CA PRO A 34 6.76 11.88 -7.22
C PRO A 34 5.67 11.39 -8.19
N PHE A 35 4.41 11.72 -7.88
CA PHE A 35 3.26 11.38 -8.71
C PHE A 35 3.39 11.91 -10.13
N ARG A 36 3.15 11.04 -11.12
CA ARG A 36 3.24 11.34 -12.56
C ARG A 36 2.00 10.87 -13.33
N GLY A 37 0.82 10.96 -12.70
CA GLY A 37 -0.45 10.67 -13.37
C GLY A 37 -0.93 9.21 -13.33
N SER A 38 -0.21 8.32 -12.63
CA SER A 38 -0.64 6.94 -12.43
C SER A 38 -0.38 6.47 -10.99
N PRO A 39 -1.35 5.80 -10.35
CA PRO A 39 -1.15 5.25 -9.02
C PRO A 39 -0.17 4.07 -8.98
N LEU A 40 0.21 3.52 -10.14
CA LEU A 40 1.09 2.36 -10.26
C LEU A 40 2.58 2.69 -10.18
N ASN A 41 2.99 3.95 -10.32
CA ASN A 41 4.39 4.33 -10.49
C ASN A 41 4.74 5.64 -9.78
N TYR A 42 4.42 5.76 -8.51
CA TYR A 42 4.87 6.85 -7.65
C TYR A 42 4.87 6.43 -6.18
N GLY A 43 5.64 7.10 -5.36
CA GLY A 43 5.69 6.88 -3.92
C GLY A 43 6.08 5.45 -3.55
N TRP A 44 5.78 5.06 -2.34
CA TRP A 44 5.94 3.70 -1.84
C TRP A 44 4.58 3.21 -1.33
N TYR A 45 4.02 2.19 -1.96
CA TYR A 45 2.69 1.70 -1.59
C TYR A 45 2.66 0.22 -1.21
N GLY A 46 1.74 -0.10 -0.30
CA GLY A 46 1.46 -1.45 0.12
C GLY A 46 0.62 -2.22 -0.90
N LEU A 47 1.00 -3.47 -1.15
CA LEU A 47 0.27 -4.40 -2.00
C LEU A 47 -0.59 -5.27 -1.10
N SER A 48 -1.91 -5.07 -1.11
CA SER A 48 -2.83 -5.77 -0.21
C SER A 48 -4.23 -5.93 -0.81
N PRO A 49 -4.89 -7.08 -0.61
CA PRO A 49 -4.45 -8.28 0.09
C PRO A 49 -3.56 -9.21 -0.74
N TRP A 50 -3.18 -8.85 -1.97
CA TRP A 50 -2.21 -9.63 -2.76
C TRP A 50 -1.18 -8.76 -3.46
N ALA A 51 0.05 -9.31 -3.59
CA ALA A 51 1.12 -8.75 -4.41
C ALA A 51 1.16 -9.42 -5.79
N GLY A 52 1.50 -8.66 -6.83
CA GLY A 52 1.60 -9.17 -8.20
C GLY A 52 0.25 -9.32 -8.89
N ARG A 53 0.13 -10.30 -9.78
CA ARG A 53 -1.03 -10.50 -10.66
C ARG A 53 -1.77 -11.77 -10.34
N ILE A 54 -3.12 -11.69 -10.37
CA ILE A 54 -4.00 -12.86 -10.35
C ILE A 54 -4.55 -13.04 -11.76
N ARG A 55 -4.30 -14.24 -12.35
CA ARG A 55 -4.73 -14.56 -13.71
C ARG A 55 -6.24 -14.41 -13.85
N ASP A 56 -6.66 -13.68 -14.87
CA ASP A 56 -8.06 -13.42 -15.22
C ASP A 56 -8.89 -12.84 -14.08
N GLY A 57 -8.23 -12.40 -12.99
CA GLY A 57 -8.85 -11.89 -11.78
C GLY A 57 -9.60 -12.96 -10.98
N LEU A 58 -9.33 -14.25 -11.20
CA LEU A 58 -10.05 -15.33 -10.50
C LEU A 58 -9.29 -15.81 -9.28
N ILE A 59 -9.95 -15.79 -8.11
CA ILE A 59 -9.43 -16.29 -6.84
C ILE A 59 -10.44 -17.24 -6.21
N THR A 60 -9.95 -18.27 -5.54
CA THR A 60 -10.81 -19.30 -4.96
C THR A 60 -10.70 -19.31 -3.44
N SER A 61 -11.86 -19.31 -2.78
CA SER A 61 -12.02 -19.59 -1.36
C SER A 61 -12.38 -21.06 -1.19
N PRO A 62 -11.85 -21.74 -0.18
CA PRO A 62 -12.22 -23.11 0.16
C PRO A 62 -13.71 -23.29 0.49
N THR A 63 -14.33 -22.27 1.08
CA THR A 63 -15.72 -22.38 1.57
C THR A 63 -16.73 -21.72 0.63
N THR A 64 -16.39 -20.63 -0.05
CA THR A 64 -17.32 -19.85 -0.87
C THR A 64 -17.09 -19.99 -2.38
N GLY A 65 -16.07 -20.72 -2.79
CA GLY A 65 -15.77 -20.99 -4.19
C GLY A 65 -15.04 -19.87 -4.90
N GLU A 66 -15.25 -19.74 -6.21
CA GLU A 66 -14.54 -18.80 -7.07
C GLU A 66 -15.14 -17.39 -6.99
N HIS A 67 -14.28 -16.39 -6.93
CA HIS A 67 -14.63 -14.97 -6.92
C HIS A 67 -13.90 -14.20 -8.02
N GLN A 68 -14.61 -13.25 -8.65
CA GLN A 68 -14.05 -12.33 -9.62
C GLN A 68 -13.52 -11.07 -8.93
N LEU A 69 -12.24 -10.77 -9.13
CA LEU A 69 -11.57 -9.55 -8.71
C LEU A 69 -11.57 -8.50 -9.82
N PRO A 70 -11.45 -7.20 -9.48
CA PRO A 70 -11.35 -6.13 -10.48
C PRO A 70 -10.11 -6.29 -11.38
N THR A 71 -10.30 -6.16 -12.69
CA THR A 71 -9.24 -6.26 -13.70
C THR A 71 -9.02 -4.97 -14.48
N ASN A 72 -9.65 -3.87 -14.06
CA ASN A 72 -9.69 -2.60 -14.79
C ASN A 72 -8.34 -1.88 -14.92
N LEU A 73 -7.37 -2.18 -14.04
CA LEU A 73 -6.05 -1.54 -14.09
C LEU A 73 -5.05 -2.25 -15.00
N LEU A 74 -5.20 -3.56 -15.18
CA LEU A 74 -4.31 -4.36 -16.04
C LEU A 74 -5.07 -5.55 -16.67
N PRO A 75 -6.09 -5.31 -17.51
CA PRO A 75 -6.85 -6.39 -18.14
C PRO A 75 -5.95 -7.39 -18.87
N PRO A 76 -6.27 -8.70 -18.84
CA PRO A 76 -7.40 -9.34 -18.15
C PRO A 76 -7.11 -9.71 -16.68
N HIS A 77 -6.00 -9.30 -16.11
CA HIS A 77 -5.53 -9.71 -14.79
C HIS A 77 -5.89 -8.69 -13.70
N ALA A 78 -6.17 -9.16 -12.48
CA ALA A 78 -6.18 -8.32 -11.30
C ALA A 78 -4.74 -8.05 -10.83
N ILE A 79 -4.45 -6.82 -10.36
CA ILE A 79 -3.09 -6.42 -9.97
C ILE A 79 -3.07 -5.74 -8.59
N HIS A 80 -2.13 -6.15 -7.75
CA HIS A 80 -1.68 -5.51 -6.51
C HIS A 80 -2.72 -5.27 -5.41
N GLY A 81 -3.88 -5.92 -5.52
CA GLY A 81 -4.93 -5.81 -4.51
C GLY A 81 -5.74 -4.52 -4.60
N PHE A 82 -6.35 -4.18 -3.48
CA PHE A 82 -7.19 -3.00 -3.33
C PHE A 82 -6.45 -1.84 -2.67
N GLY A 83 -5.44 -2.16 -1.83
CA GLY A 83 -4.84 -1.23 -0.90
C GLY A 83 -4.32 0.05 -1.54
N PHE A 84 -3.55 -0.07 -2.62
CA PHE A 84 -2.87 1.08 -3.26
C PHE A 84 -3.79 2.06 -3.99
N VAL A 85 -5.07 1.74 -4.17
CA VAL A 85 -6.09 2.60 -4.82
C VAL A 85 -7.28 2.94 -3.92
N SER A 86 -7.28 2.44 -2.69
CA SER A 86 -8.35 2.70 -1.72
C SER A 86 -8.00 3.89 -0.84
N SER A 87 -9.03 4.53 -0.26
CA SER A 87 -8.85 5.45 0.85
C SER A 87 -8.74 4.65 2.14
N TRP A 88 -7.74 4.98 2.97
CA TRP A 88 -7.47 4.37 4.26
C TRP A 88 -7.87 5.33 5.38
N GLN A 89 -8.24 4.79 6.50
CA GLN A 89 -8.54 5.56 7.71
C GLN A 89 -7.25 5.77 8.52
N GLU A 90 -6.89 7.02 8.77
CA GLU A 90 -5.87 7.35 9.77
C GLU A 90 -6.34 6.91 11.16
N ILE A 91 -5.53 6.10 11.86
CA ILE A 91 -5.83 5.57 13.20
C ILE A 91 -4.80 5.99 14.25
N GLY A 92 -3.84 6.81 13.87
CA GLY A 92 -2.79 7.36 14.70
C GLY A 92 -1.59 7.79 13.87
N PRO A 93 -0.60 8.48 14.47
CA PRO A 93 0.58 8.93 13.75
C PRO A 93 1.29 7.79 13.03
N GLY A 94 1.47 7.92 11.72
CA GLY A 94 2.09 6.91 10.87
C GLY A 94 1.30 5.61 10.73
N ARG A 95 0.03 5.58 11.14
CA ARG A 95 -0.80 4.38 11.12
C ARG A 95 -2.08 4.60 10.34
N SER A 96 -2.35 3.69 9.41
CA SER A 96 -3.53 3.72 8.56
C SER A 96 -4.18 2.34 8.51
N LEU A 97 -5.52 2.28 8.53
CA LEU A 97 -6.33 1.07 8.50
C LEU A 97 -7.19 1.06 7.24
N LEU A 98 -7.21 -0.07 6.56
CA LEU A 98 -8.11 -0.36 5.45
C LEU A 98 -9.07 -1.51 5.80
N HIS A 99 -10.36 -1.29 5.70
CA HIS A 99 -11.35 -2.35 5.62
C HIS A 99 -11.46 -2.81 4.16
N LEU A 100 -11.17 -4.07 3.91
CA LEU A 100 -11.13 -4.59 2.55
C LEU A 100 -12.55 -4.72 1.95
N PRO A 101 -12.73 -4.43 0.66
CA PRO A 101 -14.01 -4.64 -0.02
C PRO A 101 -14.24 -6.13 -0.29
N LYS A 102 -15.47 -6.49 -0.68
CA LYS A 102 -15.78 -7.85 -1.16
C LYS A 102 -14.82 -8.23 -2.31
N PRO A 103 -14.40 -9.52 -2.34
CA PRO A 103 -14.86 -10.66 -1.54
C PRO A 103 -14.16 -10.80 -0.17
N TYR A 104 -13.22 -9.93 0.19
CA TYR A 104 -12.48 -9.96 1.44
C TYR A 104 -13.18 -9.31 2.64
N GLY A 105 -14.40 -8.92 2.53
CA GLY A 105 -15.18 -7.96 3.32
C GLY A 105 -15.13 -7.97 4.85
N SER A 106 -14.62 -9.04 5.51
CA SER A 106 -14.38 -9.06 6.96
C SER A 106 -12.92 -8.78 7.32
N ALA A 107 -12.03 -8.79 6.33
CA ALA A 107 -10.61 -8.63 6.54
C ALA A 107 -10.21 -7.15 6.58
N THR A 108 -9.13 -6.87 7.31
CA THR A 108 -8.51 -5.54 7.39
C THR A 108 -7.02 -5.60 7.10
N VAL A 109 -6.46 -4.44 6.75
CA VAL A 109 -5.01 -4.25 6.64
C VAL A 109 -4.63 -3.02 7.41
N GLU A 110 -3.66 -3.12 8.31
CA GLU A 110 -3.01 -1.99 8.95
C GLU A 110 -1.67 -1.74 8.30
N GLN A 111 -1.40 -0.48 7.99
CA GLN A 111 -0.08 0.02 7.62
C GLN A 111 0.50 0.82 8.79
N ARG A 112 1.79 0.62 9.07
CA ARG A 112 2.53 1.43 10.02
C ARG A 112 3.86 1.89 9.41
N VAL A 113 4.16 3.17 9.58
CA VAL A 113 5.42 3.82 9.19
C VAL A 113 6.01 4.49 10.42
N GLU A 114 7.23 4.15 10.77
CA GLU A 114 7.94 4.64 11.96
C GLU A 114 9.37 5.03 11.58
N VAL A 115 9.86 6.12 12.16
CA VAL A 115 11.29 6.46 12.11
C VAL A 115 11.96 5.84 13.34
N LEU A 116 13.06 5.11 13.13
CA LEU A 116 13.85 4.45 14.16
C LEU A 116 15.32 4.82 13.95
N ASP A 117 15.84 5.73 14.76
CA ASP A 117 17.19 6.25 14.64
C ASP A 117 17.48 6.80 13.21
N ASP A 118 18.21 6.06 12.39
CA ASP A 118 18.59 6.41 11.02
C ASP A 118 17.86 5.57 9.96
N ALA A 119 16.75 4.94 10.31
CA ALA A 119 16.00 4.04 9.45
C ALA A 119 14.48 4.29 9.51
N ILE A 120 13.80 3.92 8.43
CA ILE A 120 12.34 3.84 8.38
C ILE A 120 11.94 2.37 8.49
N ARG A 121 11.06 2.07 9.44
CA ARG A 121 10.34 0.81 9.49
C ARG A 121 8.98 1.00 8.83
N TRP A 122 8.71 0.23 7.78
CA TRP A 122 7.42 0.17 7.13
C TRP A 122 6.86 -1.24 7.23
N SER A 123 5.68 -1.40 7.82
CA SER A 123 5.04 -2.69 8.04
C SER A 123 3.60 -2.70 7.54
N LEU A 124 3.16 -3.87 7.11
CA LEU A 124 1.77 -4.19 6.77
C LEU A 124 1.34 -5.40 7.57
N GLU A 125 0.19 -5.32 8.20
CA GLU A 125 -0.42 -6.40 8.96
C GLU A 125 -1.81 -6.68 8.38
N TYR A 126 -2.10 -7.96 8.11
CA TYR A 126 -3.37 -8.44 7.59
C TYR A 126 -4.11 -9.22 8.66
N ASP A 127 -5.31 -8.79 8.99
CA ASP A 127 -6.25 -9.56 9.81
C ASP A 127 -7.36 -10.11 8.91
N ALA A 128 -7.45 -11.43 8.83
CA ALA A 128 -8.41 -12.12 7.98
C ALA A 128 -9.87 -11.96 8.47
N GLY A 129 -10.08 -11.73 9.77
CA GLY A 129 -11.41 -11.89 10.36
C GLY A 129 -11.99 -13.28 10.01
N ASP A 130 -13.17 -13.28 9.41
CA ASP A 130 -13.82 -14.52 8.95
C ASP A 130 -13.54 -14.84 7.46
N CYS A 131 -12.64 -14.10 6.81
CA CYS A 131 -12.29 -14.29 5.40
C CYS A 131 -11.32 -15.47 5.25
N ASP A 132 -11.63 -16.40 4.36
CA ASP A 132 -10.81 -17.59 4.05
C ASP A 132 -10.12 -17.51 2.68
N LEU A 133 -10.19 -16.34 2.03
CA LEU A 133 -9.45 -16.10 0.79
C LEU A 133 -7.95 -16.00 1.04
N PRO A 134 -7.12 -16.52 0.13
CA PRO A 134 -5.67 -16.38 0.23
C PRO A 134 -5.25 -14.90 0.25
N ALA A 135 -4.27 -14.56 1.09
CA ALA A 135 -3.66 -13.24 1.14
C ALA A 135 -2.13 -13.36 1.18
N TRP A 136 -1.44 -12.48 0.45
CA TRP A 136 0.02 -12.35 0.44
C TRP A 136 0.42 -10.91 0.19
N LEU A 137 0.81 -10.23 1.22
CA LEU A 137 1.16 -8.81 1.19
C LEU A 137 2.50 -8.56 0.48
N GLY A 138 2.70 -7.35 0.03
CA GLY A 138 3.97 -6.91 -0.53
C GLY A 138 4.16 -5.41 -0.38
N MET A 139 5.35 -4.93 -0.73
CA MET A 139 5.70 -3.52 -0.74
C MET A 139 6.27 -3.14 -2.10
N HIS A 140 5.87 -1.98 -2.59
CA HIS A 140 6.28 -1.49 -3.90
C HIS A 140 6.88 -0.08 -3.81
N PRO A 141 8.12 0.04 -3.32
CA PRO A 141 8.79 1.33 -3.28
C PRO A 141 9.29 1.72 -4.68
N TRP A 142 8.96 2.93 -5.10
CA TRP A 142 9.53 3.57 -6.28
C TRP A 142 10.57 4.58 -5.88
N PHE A 143 11.81 4.39 -6.36
CA PHE A 143 12.92 5.29 -6.13
C PHE A 143 13.24 6.10 -7.40
N PRO A 144 13.66 7.36 -7.29
CA PRO A 144 14.28 8.07 -8.40
C PRO A 144 15.60 7.37 -8.81
N ARG A 145 15.90 7.40 -10.10
CA ARG A 145 17.16 6.80 -10.61
C ARG A 145 18.39 7.59 -10.16
N GLU A 146 18.24 8.89 -10.03
CA GLU A 146 19.26 9.82 -9.59
C GLU A 146 18.76 10.49 -8.33
N LEU A 147 19.60 10.55 -7.31
CA LEU A 147 19.34 11.22 -6.05
C LEU A 147 20.12 12.52 -6.08
N ASP A 148 19.43 13.61 -6.37
CA ASP A 148 20.00 14.94 -6.32
C ASP A 148 19.74 15.57 -4.95
N ARG A 149 20.76 16.18 -4.37
CA ARG A 149 20.57 17.12 -3.27
C ARG A 149 20.12 18.44 -3.91
N GLY A 150 18.85 18.78 -3.68
CA GLY A 150 18.23 19.98 -4.18
C GLY A 150 18.98 21.27 -3.82
#